data_8123ff2bf9620ce0924dbcdf41d9518f
#
_entry.id   8123ff2bf9620ce0924dbcdf41d9518f
#
_cell.length_a   1.000
_cell.length_b   1.000
_cell.length_c   1.000
_cell.angle_alpha   90.00
_cell.angle_beta   90.00
_cell.angle_gamma   90.00
#
_symmetry.space_group_name_H-M   'P 1'
#
loop_
_entity.id
_entity.type
_entity.pdbx_description
1 polymer ?
#
loop_
_entity_poly.entity_id
_entity_poly.type
_entity_poly.pdbx_seq_one_letter_code
_entity_poly.pdbx_strand_id
1 'polypeptide(L)'
;MHEGDEVTTKEIKSYGNKMRLQEARDSANRLLGFRMRSVFEMKRRLKEKDFDQEEIDHTIQNLINKNLLNDEEFGRAFVKEKVRNKKIGPRALKKEIYQHNLADELTESLIQEVYDEFNPKALIESHLTKKRIKKKTIITEKDKKRLTDFLIRKGFYWDSIRDVYYDWELI
;
A
#
# COMPACT_ATOMS: atom_id res chain seq x y z
N MET A 1 25.45 47.42 -34.80
CA MET A 1 26.23 46.38 -34.10
C MET A 1 25.29 45.75 -33.08
N HIS A 2 24.79 44.52 -33.36
CA HIS A 2 24.03 43.75 -32.38
C HIS A 2 25.06 42.96 -31.57
N GLU A 3 25.23 43.31 -30.31
CA GLU A 3 25.87 42.43 -29.34
C GLU A 3 24.97 41.22 -29.19
N GLY A 4 25.41 40.09 -29.76
CA GLY A 4 24.82 38.79 -29.49
C GLY A 4 25.20 38.38 -28.07
N ASP A 5 24.21 38.29 -27.18
CA ASP A 5 24.40 37.70 -25.84
C ASP A 5 24.98 36.28 -26.00
N GLU A 6 26.28 36.13 -25.74
CA GLU A 6 26.90 34.79 -25.61
C GLU A 6 26.35 34.11 -24.38
N VAL A 7 25.31 33.30 -24.57
CA VAL A 7 24.80 32.42 -23.52
C VAL A 7 25.92 31.49 -23.10
N THR A 8 26.37 31.63 -21.87
CA THR A 8 27.49 30.84 -21.37
C THR A 8 27.08 29.32 -21.22
N THR A 9 28.04 28.42 -21.40
CA THR A 9 27.82 26.97 -21.20
C THR A 9 27.19 26.68 -19.83
N LYS A 10 27.47 27.49 -18.81
CA LYS A 10 26.91 27.38 -17.47
C LYS A 10 25.41 27.70 -17.42
N GLU A 11 25.00 28.74 -18.18
CA GLU A 11 23.59 29.12 -18.30
C GLU A 11 22.78 28.05 -19.05
N ILE A 12 23.33 27.51 -20.15
CA ILE A 12 22.69 26.42 -20.90
C ILE A 12 22.48 25.18 -20.01
N LYS A 13 23.48 24.77 -19.21
CA LYS A 13 23.36 23.67 -18.23
C LYS A 13 22.33 23.99 -17.16
N SER A 14 22.30 25.22 -16.63
CA SER A 14 21.31 25.64 -15.65
C SER A 14 19.87 25.60 -16.17
N TYR A 15 19.65 26.05 -17.40
CA TYR A 15 18.35 25.95 -18.08
C TYR A 15 17.95 24.49 -18.33
N GLY A 16 18.88 23.67 -18.79
CA GLY A 16 18.65 22.24 -19.00
C GLY A 16 18.20 21.53 -17.70
N ASN A 17 18.90 21.76 -16.60
CA ASN A 17 18.54 21.19 -15.30
C ASN A 17 17.16 21.68 -14.80
N LYS A 18 16.82 22.94 -15.00
CA LYS A 18 15.49 23.47 -14.63
C LYS A 18 14.37 22.84 -15.44
N MET A 19 14.57 22.63 -16.75
CA MET A 19 13.61 21.96 -17.61
C MET A 19 13.40 20.49 -17.17
N ARG A 20 14.47 19.77 -16.90
CA ARG A 20 14.41 18.38 -16.43
C ARG A 20 13.67 18.25 -15.09
N LEU A 21 13.95 19.13 -14.13
CA LEU A 21 13.23 19.16 -12.86
C LEU A 21 11.73 19.45 -13.05
N GLN A 22 11.37 20.32 -14.00
CA GLN A 22 9.96 20.58 -14.31
C GLN A 22 9.29 19.35 -14.92
N GLU A 23 9.94 18.68 -15.87
CA GLU A 23 9.45 17.42 -16.46
C GLU A 23 9.24 16.33 -15.43
N ALA A 24 10.17 16.21 -14.46
CA ALA A 24 10.03 15.24 -13.36
C ALA A 24 8.80 15.56 -12.48
N ARG A 25 8.59 16.82 -12.13
CA ARG A 25 7.41 17.29 -11.37
C ARG A 25 6.11 17.02 -12.12
N ASP A 26 6.05 17.35 -13.41
CA ASP A 26 4.85 17.14 -14.23
C ASP A 26 4.53 15.66 -14.39
N SER A 27 5.58 14.82 -14.51
CA SER A 27 5.44 13.38 -14.53
C SER A 27 4.88 12.85 -13.20
N ALA A 28 5.42 13.31 -12.07
CA ALA A 28 4.97 12.93 -10.75
C ALA A 28 3.52 13.37 -10.48
N ASN A 29 3.17 14.62 -10.82
CA ASN A 29 1.82 15.15 -10.67
C ASN A 29 0.81 14.36 -11.51
N ARG A 30 1.14 13.98 -12.75
CA ARG A 30 0.29 13.08 -13.55
C ARG A 30 0.08 11.73 -12.89
N LEU A 31 1.14 11.14 -12.30
CA LEU A 31 1.04 9.87 -11.57
C LEU A 31 0.14 9.97 -10.34
N LEU A 32 0.21 11.06 -9.59
CA LEU A 32 -0.65 11.31 -8.43
C LEU A 32 -2.10 11.60 -8.82
N GLY A 33 -2.33 12.20 -9.97
CA GLY A 33 -3.67 12.44 -10.51
C GLY A 33 -4.48 11.17 -10.77
N PHE A 34 -3.82 10.01 -10.97
CA PHE A 34 -4.49 8.71 -11.11
C PHE A 34 -4.85 8.06 -9.77
N ARG A 35 -3.93 8.10 -8.79
CA ARG A 35 -4.10 7.55 -7.44
C ARG A 35 -2.97 7.96 -6.51
N MET A 36 -3.20 7.82 -5.23
CA MET A 36 -2.16 7.94 -4.21
C MET A 36 -1.04 6.92 -4.44
N ARG A 37 0.18 7.29 -4.05
CA ARG A 37 1.38 6.45 -4.16
C ARG A 37 2.26 6.62 -2.94
N SER A 38 3.03 5.58 -2.58
CA SER A 38 4.10 5.73 -1.59
C SER A 38 5.29 6.48 -2.18
N VAL A 39 6.13 7.04 -1.31
CA VAL A 39 7.41 7.64 -1.70
C VAL A 39 8.26 6.65 -2.49
N PHE A 40 8.35 5.41 -2.03
CA PHE A 40 9.08 4.33 -2.70
C PHE A 40 8.56 4.07 -4.12
N GLU A 41 7.24 3.96 -4.29
CA GLU A 41 6.65 3.75 -5.61
C GLU A 41 6.92 4.94 -6.53
N MET A 42 6.80 6.17 -6.02
CA MET A 42 7.05 7.38 -6.82
C MET A 42 8.50 7.46 -7.30
N LYS A 43 9.47 7.21 -6.40
CA LYS A 43 10.89 7.13 -6.75
C LYS A 43 11.15 6.11 -7.86
N ARG A 44 10.59 4.92 -7.71
CA ARG A 44 10.71 3.86 -8.74
C ARG A 44 10.14 4.31 -10.09
N ARG A 45 8.96 4.92 -10.10
CA ARG A 45 8.29 5.38 -11.33
C ARG A 45 9.04 6.50 -12.04
N LEU A 46 9.66 7.40 -11.30
CA LEU A 46 10.50 8.46 -11.87
C LEU A 46 11.80 7.86 -12.44
N LYS A 47 12.40 6.88 -11.75
CA LYS A 47 13.57 6.16 -12.26
C LYS A 47 13.28 5.39 -13.55
N GLU A 48 12.12 4.75 -13.66
CA GLU A 48 11.64 4.07 -14.88
C GLU A 48 11.45 5.04 -16.07
N LYS A 49 11.46 6.35 -15.84
CA LYS A 49 11.37 7.42 -16.84
C LYS A 49 12.70 8.12 -17.09
N ASP A 50 13.80 7.50 -16.69
CA ASP A 50 15.17 7.96 -16.90
C ASP A 50 15.49 9.33 -16.25
N PHE A 51 14.79 9.67 -15.14
CA PHE A 51 15.23 10.78 -14.29
C PHE A 51 16.38 10.33 -13.41
N ASP A 52 17.37 11.24 -13.23
CA ASP A 52 18.52 10.95 -12.38
C ASP A 52 18.17 11.05 -10.88
N GLN A 53 19.10 10.66 -10.02
CA GLN A 53 18.84 10.60 -8.58
C GLN A 53 18.60 11.98 -7.97
N GLU A 54 19.30 13.02 -8.44
CA GLU A 54 19.16 14.40 -7.96
C GLU A 54 17.79 14.95 -8.35
N GLU A 55 17.36 14.75 -9.60
CA GLU A 55 16.04 15.13 -10.12
C GLU A 55 14.91 14.45 -9.33
N ILE A 56 15.07 13.15 -9.04
CA ILE A 56 14.12 12.37 -8.26
C ILE A 56 14.04 12.90 -6.83
N ASP A 57 15.16 13.03 -6.12
CA ASP A 57 15.15 13.42 -4.71
C ASP A 57 14.62 14.85 -4.54
N HIS A 58 14.98 15.78 -5.44
CA HIS A 58 14.43 17.13 -5.44
C HIS A 58 12.91 17.15 -5.68
N THR A 59 12.42 16.32 -6.61
CA THR A 59 10.99 16.22 -6.93
C THR A 59 10.23 15.60 -5.75
N ILE A 60 10.72 14.51 -5.16
CA ILE A 60 10.13 13.85 -4.00
C ILE A 60 10.03 14.82 -2.82
N GLN A 61 11.13 15.53 -2.50
CA GLN A 61 11.12 16.48 -1.38
C GLN A 61 10.11 17.63 -1.60
N ASN A 62 10.00 18.12 -2.82
CA ASN A 62 9.00 19.14 -3.16
C ASN A 62 7.56 18.64 -2.96
N LEU A 63 7.27 17.39 -3.36
CA LEU A 63 5.95 16.78 -3.18
C LEU A 63 5.61 16.53 -1.71
N ILE A 64 6.59 16.08 -0.91
CA ILE A 64 6.42 15.90 0.53
C ILE A 64 6.14 17.26 1.21
N ASN A 65 6.94 18.28 0.92
CA ASN A 65 6.77 19.62 1.48
C ASN A 65 5.40 20.24 1.16
N LYS A 66 4.80 19.87 0.03
CA LYS A 66 3.46 20.28 -0.38
C LYS A 66 2.35 19.35 0.12
N ASN A 67 2.68 18.36 0.90
CA ASN A 67 1.77 17.31 1.35
C ASN A 67 1.02 16.58 0.20
N LEU A 68 1.62 16.53 -0.99
CA LEU A 68 1.11 15.79 -2.15
C LEU A 68 1.58 14.34 -2.16
N LEU A 69 2.61 14.04 -1.37
CA LEU A 69 3.16 12.70 -1.18
C LEU A 69 3.35 12.49 0.32
N ASN A 70 2.58 11.56 0.87
CA ASN A 70 2.52 11.28 2.30
C ASN A 70 2.33 9.78 2.52
N ASP A 71 3.36 9.11 3.04
CA ASP A 71 3.36 7.66 3.24
C ASP A 71 2.38 7.21 4.33
N GLU A 72 2.08 8.06 5.32
CA GLU A 72 1.08 7.76 6.34
C GLU A 72 -0.34 7.76 5.76
N GLU A 73 -0.71 8.80 5.02
CA GLU A 73 -2.03 8.90 4.36
C GLU A 73 -2.19 7.78 3.32
N PHE A 74 -1.16 7.54 2.51
CA PHE A 74 -1.13 6.45 1.54
C PHE A 74 -1.34 5.11 2.25
N GLY A 75 -0.55 4.82 3.29
CA GLY A 75 -0.59 3.57 4.04
C GLY A 75 -1.95 3.32 4.67
N ARG A 76 -2.54 4.34 5.33
CA ARG A 76 -3.87 4.27 5.95
C ARG A 76 -4.97 3.95 4.92
N ALA A 77 -4.96 4.65 3.78
CA ALA A 77 -5.91 4.39 2.70
C ALA A 77 -5.72 2.98 2.12
N PHE A 78 -4.48 2.56 1.90
CA PHE A 78 -4.12 1.26 1.34
C PHE A 78 -4.59 0.10 2.23
N VAL A 79 -4.24 0.11 3.53
CA VAL A 79 -4.61 -0.99 4.44
C VAL A 79 -6.12 -1.11 4.58
N LYS A 80 -6.82 0.03 4.71
CA LYS A 80 -8.28 0.08 4.83
C LYS A 80 -8.98 -0.47 3.58
N GLU A 81 -8.54 -0.07 2.40
CA GLU A 81 -9.06 -0.59 1.13
C GLU A 81 -8.85 -2.10 1.00
N LYS A 82 -7.65 -2.59 1.32
CA LYS A 82 -7.30 -4.01 1.21
C LYS A 82 -8.13 -4.88 2.15
N VAL A 83 -8.24 -4.48 3.42
CA VAL A 83 -9.01 -5.25 4.40
C VAL A 83 -10.49 -5.23 4.04
N ARG A 84 -11.06 -4.08 3.70
CA ARG A 84 -12.47 -3.94 3.34
C ARG A 84 -12.85 -4.77 2.10
N ASN A 85 -12.02 -4.69 1.04
CA ASN A 85 -12.36 -5.30 -0.24
C ASN A 85 -11.98 -6.78 -0.32
N LYS A 86 -10.79 -7.16 0.20
CA LYS A 86 -10.29 -8.54 0.13
C LYS A 86 -10.62 -9.38 1.37
N LYS A 87 -11.02 -8.75 2.47
CA LYS A 87 -11.26 -9.39 3.77
C LYS A 87 -10.11 -10.32 4.17
N ILE A 88 -8.90 -9.78 4.11
CA ILE A 88 -7.67 -10.51 4.45
C ILE A 88 -7.30 -10.32 5.92
N GLY A 89 -6.55 -11.29 6.46
CA GLY A 89 -6.01 -11.23 7.81
C GLY A 89 -4.66 -10.51 7.90
N PRO A 90 -4.16 -10.27 9.12
CA PRO A 90 -2.96 -9.46 9.38
C PRO A 90 -1.71 -9.93 8.63
N ARG A 91 -1.48 -11.25 8.53
CA ARG A 91 -0.30 -11.80 7.83
C ARG A 91 -0.31 -11.48 6.33
N ALA A 92 -1.47 -11.56 5.68
CA ALA A 92 -1.59 -11.25 4.26
C ALA A 92 -1.48 -9.74 4.02
N LEU A 93 -2.07 -8.90 4.89
CA LEU A 93 -1.96 -7.46 4.80
C LEU A 93 -0.51 -7.00 4.96
N LYS A 94 0.21 -7.53 5.96
CA LYS A 94 1.64 -7.21 6.17
C LYS A 94 2.47 -7.51 4.92
N LYS A 95 2.18 -8.60 4.22
CA LYS A 95 2.85 -8.98 2.98
C LYS A 95 2.54 -8.02 1.82
N GLU A 96 1.29 -7.53 1.74
CA GLU A 96 0.88 -6.57 0.70
C GLU A 96 1.47 -5.18 0.92
N ILE A 97 1.47 -4.68 2.16
CA ILE A 97 1.98 -3.33 2.45
C ILE A 97 3.52 -3.27 2.37
N TYR A 98 4.22 -4.36 2.68
CA TYR A 98 5.68 -4.44 2.62
C TYR A 98 6.25 -4.06 1.24
N GLN A 99 5.51 -4.29 0.16
CA GLN A 99 5.90 -3.92 -1.21
C GLN A 99 6.01 -2.39 -1.43
N HIS A 100 5.47 -1.60 -0.52
CA HIS A 100 5.50 -0.13 -0.59
C HIS A 100 6.63 0.49 0.20
N ASN A 101 7.42 -0.34 0.91
CA ASN A 101 8.63 0.05 1.64
C ASN A 101 8.41 1.25 2.59
N LEU A 102 7.30 1.20 3.34
CA LEU A 102 7.03 2.15 4.42
C LEU A 102 7.96 1.85 5.62
N ALA A 103 8.15 2.83 6.50
CA ALA A 103 8.86 2.60 7.75
C ALA A 103 8.18 1.50 8.59
N ASP A 104 8.99 0.69 9.27
CA ASP A 104 8.47 -0.48 10.01
C ASP A 104 7.50 -0.07 11.12
N GLU A 105 7.82 0.98 11.89
CA GLU A 105 6.95 1.51 12.94
C GLU A 105 5.61 2.01 12.39
N LEU A 106 5.64 2.69 11.25
CA LEU A 106 4.43 3.13 10.57
C LEU A 106 3.61 1.93 10.09
N THR A 107 4.24 0.94 9.49
CA THR A 107 3.58 -0.27 9.01
C THR A 107 2.86 -1.02 10.14
N GLU A 108 3.53 -1.23 11.28
CA GLU A 108 2.93 -1.90 12.44
C GLU A 108 1.75 -1.09 13.02
N SER A 109 1.90 0.22 13.14
CA SER A 109 0.84 1.12 13.61
C SER A 109 -0.40 1.06 12.71
N LEU A 110 -0.23 1.10 11.39
CA LEU A 110 -1.31 1.03 10.42
C LEU A 110 -2.03 -0.32 10.44
N ILE A 111 -1.28 -1.42 10.63
CA ILE A 111 -1.86 -2.75 10.76
C ILE A 111 -2.68 -2.85 12.03
N GLN A 112 -2.18 -2.35 13.16
CA GLN A 112 -2.93 -2.32 14.42
C GLN A 112 -4.21 -1.50 14.26
N GLU A 113 -4.11 -0.26 13.79
CA GLU A 113 -5.25 0.65 13.59
C GLU A 113 -6.36 0.02 12.74
N VAL A 114 -6.01 -0.59 11.61
CA VAL A 114 -7.01 -1.17 10.71
C VAL A 114 -7.70 -2.39 11.30
N TYR A 115 -7.01 -3.21 12.11
CA TYR A 115 -7.64 -4.37 12.75
C TYR A 115 -8.34 -4.05 14.08
N ASP A 116 -8.14 -2.88 14.64
CA ASP A 116 -9.01 -2.33 15.67
C ASP A 116 -10.37 -1.90 15.07
N GLU A 117 -10.37 -1.36 13.82
CA GLU A 117 -11.61 -1.06 13.07
C GLU A 117 -12.27 -2.32 12.48
N PHE A 118 -11.48 -3.22 11.89
CA PHE A 118 -11.95 -4.43 11.20
C PHE A 118 -11.55 -5.68 11.98
N ASN A 119 -12.33 -6.07 12.98
CA ASN A 119 -12.01 -7.23 13.81
C ASN A 119 -11.77 -8.50 12.97
N PRO A 120 -10.60 -9.17 13.12
CA PRO A 120 -10.26 -10.36 12.36
C PRO A 120 -11.29 -11.50 12.48
N LYS A 121 -11.90 -11.69 13.67
CA LYS A 121 -12.95 -12.69 13.88
C LYS A 121 -14.18 -12.40 13.02
N ALA A 122 -14.63 -11.14 12.98
CA ALA A 122 -15.77 -10.73 12.14
C ALA A 122 -15.48 -10.93 10.64
N LEU A 123 -14.23 -10.72 10.21
CA LEU A 123 -13.82 -11.00 8.83
C LEU A 123 -13.85 -12.51 8.52
N ILE A 124 -13.41 -13.36 9.45
CA ILE A 124 -13.50 -14.82 9.33
C ILE A 124 -14.96 -15.24 9.22
N GLU A 125 -15.83 -14.76 10.12
CA GLU A 125 -17.29 -15.02 10.11
C GLU A 125 -17.93 -14.62 8.77
N SER A 126 -17.52 -13.47 8.22
CA SER A 126 -17.95 -13.05 6.89
C SER A 126 -17.54 -14.04 5.78
N HIS A 127 -16.37 -14.68 5.88
CA HIS A 127 -15.97 -15.75 4.95
C HIS A 127 -16.81 -17.02 5.14
N LEU A 128 -17.11 -17.41 6.38
CA LEU A 128 -17.97 -18.56 6.68
C LEU A 128 -19.37 -18.34 6.08
N THR A 129 -19.97 -17.19 6.34
CA THR A 129 -21.29 -16.79 5.82
C THR A 129 -21.31 -16.83 4.29
N LYS A 130 -20.29 -16.26 3.63
CA LYS A 130 -20.17 -16.29 2.17
C LYS A 130 -20.08 -17.73 1.62
N LYS A 131 -19.50 -18.64 2.38
CA LYS A 131 -19.44 -20.07 2.06
C LYS A 131 -20.70 -20.84 2.47
N ARG A 132 -21.74 -20.15 2.96
CA ARG A 132 -23.00 -20.70 3.44
C ARG A 132 -22.87 -21.67 4.62
N ILE A 133 -21.77 -21.53 5.39
CA ILE A 133 -21.60 -22.25 6.65
C ILE A 133 -22.40 -21.50 7.72
N LYS A 134 -23.18 -22.22 8.52
CA LYS A 134 -23.98 -21.66 9.62
C LYS A 134 -23.41 -22.12 10.96
N LYS A 135 -23.77 -21.43 12.05
CA LYS A 135 -23.47 -21.88 13.41
C LYS A 135 -24.06 -23.28 13.66
N LYS A 136 -23.39 -24.07 14.47
CA LYS A 136 -23.77 -25.46 14.78
C LYS A 136 -23.80 -26.39 13.56
N THR A 137 -23.07 -26.05 12.52
CA THR A 137 -22.95 -26.92 11.34
C THR A 137 -21.97 -28.04 11.64
N ILE A 138 -22.41 -29.29 11.46
CA ILE A 138 -21.51 -30.44 11.45
C ILE A 138 -20.74 -30.42 10.14
N ILE A 139 -19.42 -30.36 10.22
CA ILE A 139 -18.52 -30.37 9.06
C ILE A 139 -17.57 -31.54 9.17
N THR A 140 -17.26 -32.20 8.04
CA THR A 140 -16.28 -33.30 8.05
C THR A 140 -14.88 -32.77 8.38
N GLU A 141 -14.01 -33.59 8.97
CA GLU A 141 -12.60 -33.21 9.22
C GLU A 141 -11.89 -32.75 7.94
N LYS A 142 -12.22 -33.36 6.80
CA LYS A 142 -11.69 -32.95 5.49
C LYS A 142 -12.10 -31.54 5.10
N ASP A 143 -13.36 -31.17 5.32
CA ASP A 143 -13.87 -29.84 4.97
C ASP A 143 -13.40 -28.79 5.98
N LYS A 144 -13.29 -29.16 7.25
CA LYS A 144 -12.69 -28.33 8.31
C LYS A 144 -11.24 -27.97 7.97
N LYS A 145 -10.46 -28.97 7.55
CA LYS A 145 -9.08 -28.75 7.09
C LYS A 145 -9.03 -27.82 5.89
N ARG A 146 -9.85 -28.05 4.86
CA ARG A 146 -9.91 -27.18 3.66
C ARG A 146 -10.28 -25.75 4.00
N LEU A 147 -11.22 -25.56 4.92
CA LEU A 147 -11.65 -24.26 5.39
C LEU A 147 -10.51 -23.55 6.14
N THR A 148 -9.84 -24.26 7.03
CA THR A 148 -8.68 -23.77 7.78
C THR A 148 -7.56 -23.33 6.84
N ASP A 149 -7.19 -24.19 5.89
CA ASP A 149 -6.16 -23.86 4.88
C ASP A 149 -6.51 -22.63 4.06
N PHE A 150 -7.79 -22.46 3.73
CA PHE A 150 -8.28 -21.26 3.05
C PHE A 150 -8.10 -20.01 3.91
N LEU A 151 -8.48 -20.04 5.20
CA LEU A 151 -8.38 -18.91 6.11
C LEU A 151 -6.91 -18.57 6.43
N ILE A 152 -6.05 -19.55 6.58
CA ILE A 152 -4.60 -19.37 6.72
C ILE A 152 -4.01 -18.68 5.47
N ARG A 153 -4.39 -19.11 4.25
CA ARG A 153 -3.98 -18.44 3.01
C ARG A 153 -4.51 -17.01 2.90
N LYS A 154 -5.67 -16.72 3.50
CA LYS A 154 -6.19 -15.37 3.66
C LYS A 154 -5.42 -14.52 4.67
N GLY A 155 -4.49 -15.12 5.42
CA GLY A 155 -3.59 -14.44 6.34
C GLY A 155 -4.11 -14.32 7.76
N PHE A 156 -5.13 -15.06 8.14
CA PHE A 156 -5.60 -15.11 9.52
C PHE A 156 -4.68 -15.98 10.39
N TYR A 157 -4.55 -15.64 11.67
CA TYR A 157 -3.84 -16.45 12.64
C TYR A 157 -4.73 -17.62 13.11
N TRP A 158 -4.09 -18.74 13.43
CA TRP A 158 -4.79 -19.93 13.90
C TRP A 158 -5.67 -19.66 15.13
N ASP A 159 -5.18 -18.88 16.08
CA ASP A 159 -5.95 -18.56 17.30
C ASP A 159 -7.29 -17.89 16.96
N SER A 160 -7.29 -16.90 16.08
CA SER A 160 -8.52 -16.25 15.62
C SER A 160 -9.47 -17.20 14.90
N ILE A 161 -8.93 -18.13 14.11
CA ILE A 161 -9.72 -19.17 13.40
C ILE A 161 -10.34 -20.13 14.40
N ARG A 162 -9.54 -20.64 15.35
CA ARG A 162 -9.97 -21.55 16.40
C ARG A 162 -11.09 -20.94 17.26
N ASP A 163 -10.92 -19.70 17.66
CA ASP A 163 -11.89 -18.99 18.46
C ASP A 163 -13.24 -18.88 17.72
N VAL A 164 -13.22 -18.52 16.45
CA VAL A 164 -14.46 -18.47 15.63
C VAL A 164 -15.08 -19.85 15.47
N TYR A 165 -14.28 -20.91 15.31
CA TYR A 165 -14.81 -22.27 15.23
C TYR A 165 -15.49 -22.67 16.53
N TYR A 166 -14.92 -22.30 17.68
CA TYR A 166 -15.52 -22.51 18.98
C TYR A 166 -16.83 -21.73 19.14
N ASP A 167 -16.82 -20.42 18.84
CA ASP A 167 -17.99 -19.53 18.95
C ASP A 167 -19.12 -19.93 17.99
N TRP A 168 -18.79 -20.60 16.91
CA TRP A 168 -19.75 -21.11 15.91
C TRP A 168 -20.15 -22.56 16.14
N GLU A 169 -19.58 -23.21 17.14
CA GLU A 169 -19.80 -24.64 17.42
C GLU A 169 -19.66 -25.50 16.14
N LEU A 170 -18.57 -25.31 15.39
CA LEU A 170 -18.26 -26.10 14.21
C LEU A 170 -17.57 -27.40 14.65
N ILE A 171 -18.35 -28.47 14.69
CA ILE A 171 -17.97 -29.78 15.20
C ILE A 171 -17.58 -30.70 14.04
#